data_5ee53ccf4d02cbf0de04309db499c265
#
_entry.id   5ee53ccf4d02cbf0de04309db499c265
#
_cell.length_a   1.000
_cell.length_b   1.000
_cell.length_c   1.000
_cell.angle_alpha   90.00
_cell.angle_beta   90.00
_cell.angle_gamma   90.00
#
_symmetry.space_group_name_H-M   'P 1'
#
loop_
_entity.id
_entity.type
_entity.pdbx_description
1 polymer ?
#
loop_
_entity_poly.entity_id
_entity_poly.type
_entity_poly.pdbx_seq_one_letter_code
_entity_poly.pdbx_strand_id
1 'polypeptide(L)'
;VYGDRWIILIAYIIGLSIGVHLLNLLCIPAIVLVFYYQKYHAISFKGVAAAIVISGLLIVFILFVYIPGIADMGGWFELLFVNVFGLPFHTGLIVFLALTFLVLVGAIYRFQKRMLHTSLWCLLMLTVGYTTYAVILIRANANTPLNENAPDNIFTLKSYLNREQYESAPLLYGKTYA
;
A
#
# COMPACT_ATOMS: atom_id res chain seq x y z
N VAL A 1 15.99 -15.72 -13.75
CA VAL A 1 14.95 -15.07 -14.57
C VAL A 1 13.56 -15.62 -14.25
N TYR A 2 13.38 -16.95 -14.05
CA TYR A 2 12.04 -17.51 -13.76
C TYR A 2 11.51 -17.19 -12.36
N GLY A 3 12.37 -16.97 -11.35
CA GLY A 3 11.97 -16.67 -9.96
C GLY A 3 11.40 -15.25 -9.77
N ASP A 4 11.91 -14.28 -10.53
CA ASP A 4 11.58 -12.87 -10.32
C ASP A 4 10.11 -12.56 -10.64
N ARG A 5 9.51 -13.25 -11.62
CA ARG A 5 8.10 -13.06 -11.99
C ARG A 5 7.11 -13.47 -10.90
N TRP A 6 7.45 -14.49 -10.12
CA TRP A 6 6.61 -14.92 -9.00
C TRP A 6 6.61 -13.92 -7.85
N ILE A 7 7.77 -13.29 -7.59
CA ILE A 7 7.88 -12.23 -6.58
C ILE A 7 7.05 -11.02 -7.00
N ILE A 8 7.08 -10.66 -8.28
CA ILE A 8 6.27 -9.57 -8.85
C ILE A 8 4.77 -9.88 -8.73
N LEU A 9 4.35 -11.13 -9.03
CA LEU A 9 2.97 -11.57 -8.86
C LEU A 9 2.54 -11.53 -7.38
N ILE A 10 3.41 -11.99 -6.47
CA ILE A 10 3.15 -11.93 -5.03
C ILE A 10 2.97 -10.47 -4.58
N ALA A 11 3.80 -9.55 -5.05
CA ALA A 11 3.65 -8.12 -4.74
C ALA A 11 2.28 -7.57 -5.21
N TYR A 12 1.81 -7.96 -6.39
CA TYR A 12 0.47 -7.62 -6.87
C TYR A 12 -0.64 -8.17 -5.96
N ILE A 13 -0.56 -9.46 -5.59
CA ILE A 13 -1.53 -10.10 -4.70
C ILE A 13 -1.52 -9.44 -3.31
N ILE A 14 -0.35 -9.06 -2.79
CA ILE A 14 -0.24 -8.29 -1.54
C ILE A 14 -0.96 -6.94 -1.70
N GLY A 15 -0.74 -6.22 -2.80
CA GLY A 15 -1.43 -4.96 -3.09
C GLY A 15 -2.95 -5.11 -3.10
N LEU A 16 -3.47 -6.15 -3.78
CA LEU A 16 -4.90 -6.48 -3.76
C LEU A 16 -5.39 -6.80 -2.34
N SER A 17 -4.61 -7.57 -1.59
CA SER A 17 -5.01 -8.03 -0.27
C SER A 17 -5.06 -6.92 0.79
N ILE A 18 -4.28 -5.85 0.62
CA ILE A 18 -4.38 -4.64 1.45
C ILE A 18 -5.81 -4.09 1.39
N GLY A 19 -6.42 -4.06 0.18
CA GLY A 19 -7.82 -3.62 -0.03
C GLY A 19 -8.87 -4.50 0.64
N VAL A 20 -8.53 -5.73 1.00
CA VAL A 20 -9.45 -6.67 1.65
C VAL A 20 -9.21 -6.72 3.17
N HIS A 21 -7.97 -6.97 3.57
CA HIS A 21 -7.63 -7.12 4.98
C HIS A 21 -6.12 -6.89 5.22
N LEU A 22 -5.78 -5.91 6.04
CA LEU A 22 -4.39 -5.55 6.37
C LEU A 22 -3.60 -6.68 7.04
N LEU A 23 -4.26 -7.60 7.78
CA LEU A 23 -3.60 -8.76 8.39
C LEU A 23 -2.92 -9.68 7.37
N ASN A 24 -3.31 -9.63 6.09
CA ASN A 24 -2.64 -10.39 5.03
C ASN A 24 -1.16 -10.00 4.85
N LEU A 25 -0.76 -8.80 5.31
CA LEU A 25 0.65 -8.40 5.34
C LEU A 25 1.52 -9.29 6.25
N LEU A 26 0.92 -10.00 7.21
CA LEU A 26 1.64 -10.95 8.07
C LEU A 26 2.16 -12.18 7.30
N CYS A 27 1.77 -12.39 6.04
CA CYS A 27 2.39 -13.42 5.19
C CYS A 27 3.81 -13.01 4.70
N ILE A 28 4.17 -11.72 4.75
CA ILE A 28 5.48 -11.22 4.28
C ILE A 28 6.66 -11.95 4.95
N PRO A 29 6.72 -12.15 6.28
CA PRO A 29 7.78 -12.91 6.92
C PRO A 29 7.94 -14.31 6.36
N ALA A 30 6.84 -15.02 6.15
CA ALA A 30 6.88 -16.35 5.57
C ALA A 30 7.45 -16.35 4.14
N ILE A 31 7.03 -15.38 3.31
CA ILE A 31 7.51 -15.23 1.93
C ILE A 31 9.02 -14.91 1.92
N VAL A 32 9.47 -13.99 2.79
CA VAL A 32 10.90 -13.62 2.89
C VAL A 32 11.73 -14.80 3.36
N LEU A 33 11.26 -15.59 4.32
CA LEU A 33 11.95 -16.80 4.78
C LEU A 33 12.01 -17.86 3.68
N VAL A 34 10.91 -18.12 2.97
CA VAL A 34 10.91 -19.06 1.83
C VAL A 34 11.93 -18.63 0.78
N PHE A 35 11.97 -17.33 0.44
CA PHE A 35 12.95 -16.79 -0.48
C PHE A 35 14.39 -16.94 0.02
N TYR A 36 14.63 -16.70 1.31
CA TYR A 36 15.93 -16.90 1.93
C TYR A 36 16.39 -18.36 1.83
N TYR A 37 15.53 -19.32 2.19
CA TYR A 37 15.86 -20.74 2.14
C TYR A 37 16.07 -21.26 0.71
N GLN A 38 15.36 -20.72 -0.27
CA GLN A 38 15.58 -21.07 -1.67
C GLN A 38 16.89 -20.53 -2.24
N LYS A 39 17.31 -19.36 -1.77
CA LYS A 39 18.50 -18.67 -2.30
C LYS A 39 19.81 -19.13 -1.67
N TYR A 40 19.79 -19.47 -0.39
CA TYR A 40 20.98 -19.78 0.38
C TYR A 40 20.96 -21.24 0.84
N HIS A 41 21.95 -22.04 0.36
CA HIS A 41 22.09 -23.44 0.76
C HIS A 41 22.65 -23.60 2.18
N ALA A 42 23.46 -22.65 2.66
CA ALA A 42 23.98 -22.63 4.03
C ALA A 42 23.09 -21.73 4.90
N ILE A 43 22.26 -22.38 5.72
CA ILE A 43 21.36 -21.70 6.66
C ILE A 43 22.17 -21.27 7.88
N SER A 44 22.16 -19.97 8.21
CA SER A 44 22.76 -19.45 9.42
C SER A 44 21.73 -18.74 10.29
N PHE A 45 21.89 -18.82 11.60
CA PHE A 45 21.01 -18.11 12.54
C PHE A 45 20.97 -16.59 12.26
N LYS A 46 22.14 -15.99 11.94
CA LYS A 46 22.22 -14.57 11.57
C LYS A 46 21.42 -14.25 10.30
N GLY A 47 21.43 -15.15 9.30
CA GLY A 47 20.68 -14.97 8.07
C GLY A 47 19.17 -15.06 8.28
N VAL A 48 18.70 -15.99 9.11
CA VAL A 48 17.28 -16.11 9.48
C VAL A 48 16.84 -14.88 10.29
N ALA A 49 17.63 -14.44 11.26
CA ALA A 49 17.34 -13.24 12.04
C ALA A 49 17.27 -11.99 11.15
N ALA A 50 18.19 -11.84 10.19
CA ALA A 50 18.16 -10.76 9.22
C ALA A 50 16.90 -10.80 8.33
N ALA A 51 16.50 -11.98 7.87
CA ALA A 51 15.27 -12.15 7.07
C ALA A 51 14.02 -11.73 7.86
N ILE A 52 13.92 -12.08 9.15
CA ILE A 52 12.83 -11.66 10.03
C ILE A 52 12.84 -10.15 10.24
N VAL A 53 13.99 -9.55 10.51
CA VAL A 53 14.11 -8.09 10.68
C VAL A 53 13.72 -7.36 9.40
N ILE A 54 14.22 -7.79 8.25
CA ILE A 54 13.88 -7.19 6.95
C ILE A 54 12.37 -7.28 6.69
N SER A 55 11.75 -8.44 6.96
CA SER A 55 10.30 -8.60 6.77
C SER A 55 9.50 -7.70 7.70
N GLY A 56 9.92 -7.54 8.96
CA GLY A 56 9.31 -6.59 9.89
C GLY A 56 9.42 -5.15 9.41
N LEU A 57 10.59 -4.73 8.93
CA LEU A 57 10.80 -3.40 8.35
C LEU A 57 9.94 -3.18 7.11
N LEU A 58 9.75 -4.20 6.25
CA LEU A 58 8.86 -4.11 5.09
C LEU A 58 7.40 -3.90 5.52
N ILE A 59 6.92 -4.62 6.53
CA ILE A 59 5.56 -4.45 7.06
C ILE A 59 5.39 -3.03 7.62
N VAL A 60 6.32 -2.58 8.45
CA VAL A 60 6.31 -1.21 9.01
C VAL A 60 6.31 -0.17 7.89
N PHE A 61 7.16 -0.33 6.89
CA PHE A 61 7.19 0.56 5.73
C PHE A 61 5.85 0.61 4.99
N ILE A 62 5.24 -0.56 4.72
CA ILE A 62 3.95 -0.60 4.02
C ILE A 62 2.86 0.06 4.85
N LEU A 63 2.75 -0.26 6.14
CA LEU A 63 1.67 0.21 7.00
C LEU A 63 1.79 1.71 7.36
N PHE A 64 2.99 2.19 7.64
CA PHE A 64 3.18 3.53 8.20
C PHE A 64 3.73 4.56 7.21
N VAL A 65 4.29 4.11 6.07
CA VAL A 65 4.85 5.02 5.06
C VAL A 65 4.10 4.90 3.74
N TYR A 66 3.96 3.70 3.21
CA TYR A 66 3.42 3.51 1.86
C TYR A 66 1.91 3.79 1.79
N ILE A 67 1.11 3.11 2.63
CA ILE A 67 -0.36 3.26 2.63
C ILE A 67 -0.78 4.70 2.95
N PRO A 68 -0.36 5.30 4.10
CA PRO A 68 -0.74 6.68 4.40
C PRO A 68 -0.10 7.67 3.43
N GLY A 69 1.13 7.44 2.98
CA GLY A 69 1.84 8.32 2.04
C GLY A 69 1.11 8.48 0.71
N ILE A 70 0.56 7.41 0.14
CA ILE A 70 -0.24 7.51 -1.09
C ILE A 70 -1.51 8.34 -0.84
N ALA A 71 -2.20 8.12 0.29
CA ALA A 71 -3.41 8.86 0.61
C ALA A 71 -3.10 10.36 0.86
N ASP A 72 -2.04 10.66 1.58
CA ASP A 72 -1.61 12.04 1.88
C ASP A 72 -1.18 12.79 0.62
N MET A 73 -0.31 12.20 -0.19
CA MET A 73 0.13 12.80 -1.44
C MET A 73 -1.03 12.97 -2.42
N GLY A 74 -1.93 11.98 -2.53
CA GLY A 74 -3.15 12.11 -3.31
C GLY A 74 -4.02 13.27 -2.84
N GLY A 75 -4.18 13.44 -1.52
CA GLY A 75 -4.89 14.57 -0.93
C GLY A 75 -4.24 15.93 -1.21
N TRP A 76 -2.90 16.02 -1.15
CA TRP A 76 -2.17 17.23 -1.50
C TRP A 76 -2.35 17.63 -2.97
N PHE A 77 -2.29 16.66 -3.87
CA PHE A 77 -2.56 16.90 -5.29
C PHE A 77 -4.01 17.36 -5.50
N GLU A 78 -4.96 16.74 -4.80
CA GLU A 78 -6.37 17.12 -4.87
C GLU A 78 -6.56 18.58 -4.45
N LEU A 79 -6.00 19.00 -3.30
CA LEU A 79 -6.05 20.38 -2.83
C LEU A 79 -5.41 21.34 -3.82
N LEU A 80 -4.28 20.99 -4.40
CA LEU A 80 -3.60 21.81 -5.40
C LEU A 80 -4.49 22.02 -6.64
N PHE A 81 -5.06 20.94 -7.18
CA PHE A 81 -5.82 21.00 -8.42
C PHE A 81 -7.19 21.67 -8.22
N VAL A 82 -7.86 21.44 -7.10
CA VAL A 82 -9.15 22.06 -6.81
C VAL A 82 -8.98 23.52 -6.40
N ASN A 83 -8.08 23.84 -5.46
CA ASN A 83 -7.99 25.19 -4.89
C ASN A 83 -7.19 26.18 -5.74
N VAL A 84 -6.15 25.71 -6.45
CA VAL A 84 -5.29 26.60 -7.24
C VAL A 84 -5.75 26.65 -8.70
N PHE A 85 -6.10 25.50 -9.29
CA PHE A 85 -6.51 25.45 -10.70
C PHE A 85 -8.02 25.46 -10.90
N GLY A 86 -8.83 25.40 -9.83
CA GLY A 86 -10.28 25.45 -9.92
C GLY A 86 -10.90 24.27 -10.66
N LEU A 87 -10.22 23.11 -10.68
CA LEU A 87 -10.67 21.92 -11.38
C LEU A 87 -11.65 21.11 -10.52
N PRO A 88 -12.49 20.26 -11.14
CA PRO A 88 -13.42 19.39 -10.41
C PRO A 88 -12.70 18.45 -9.43
N PHE A 89 -13.41 18.05 -8.37
CA PHE A 89 -12.96 17.00 -7.45
C PHE A 89 -12.55 15.73 -8.21
N HIS A 90 -11.62 14.98 -7.62
CA HIS A 90 -10.96 13.77 -8.14
C HIS A 90 -9.93 14.01 -9.26
N THR A 91 -9.82 15.23 -9.83
CA THR A 91 -8.84 15.52 -10.88
C THR A 91 -7.41 15.40 -10.35
N GLY A 92 -7.15 15.96 -9.17
CA GLY A 92 -5.83 15.89 -8.54
C GLY A 92 -5.39 14.47 -8.21
N LEU A 93 -6.31 13.65 -7.70
CA LEU A 93 -6.04 12.24 -7.41
C LEU A 93 -5.71 11.45 -8.69
N ILE A 94 -6.47 11.65 -9.77
CA ILE A 94 -6.23 10.98 -11.05
C ILE A 94 -4.85 11.37 -11.61
N VAL A 95 -4.52 12.66 -11.59
CA VAL A 95 -3.20 13.14 -12.05
C VAL A 95 -2.08 12.58 -11.18
N PHE A 96 -2.24 12.56 -9.85
CA PHE A 96 -1.26 11.95 -8.94
C PHE A 96 -1.02 10.48 -9.27
N LEU A 97 -2.06 9.68 -9.45
CA LEU A 97 -1.94 8.27 -9.82
C LEU A 97 -1.26 8.10 -11.17
N ALA A 98 -1.66 8.86 -12.19
CA ALA A 98 -1.04 8.82 -13.50
C ALA A 98 0.45 9.17 -13.46
N LEU A 99 0.82 10.22 -12.72
CA LEU A 99 2.22 10.60 -12.52
C LEU A 99 3.01 9.52 -11.76
N THR A 100 2.43 8.93 -10.73
CA THR A 100 3.05 7.82 -9.99
C THR A 100 3.36 6.64 -10.92
N PHE A 101 2.41 6.23 -11.77
CA PHE A 101 2.63 5.18 -12.75
C PHE A 101 3.70 5.56 -13.77
N LEU A 102 3.66 6.78 -14.32
CA LEU A 102 4.65 7.26 -15.28
C LEU A 102 6.07 7.28 -14.69
N VAL A 103 6.21 7.75 -13.45
CA VAL A 103 7.50 7.78 -12.74
C VAL A 103 8.01 6.37 -12.48
N LEU A 104 7.17 5.45 -12.02
CA LEU A 104 7.58 4.06 -11.77
C LEU A 104 7.97 3.35 -13.08
N VAL A 105 7.18 3.50 -14.13
CA VAL A 105 7.51 2.93 -15.45
C VAL A 105 8.80 3.54 -15.99
N GLY A 106 8.96 4.86 -15.94
CA GLY A 106 10.20 5.55 -16.34
C GLY A 106 11.42 5.06 -15.54
N ALA A 107 11.27 4.87 -14.22
CA ALA A 107 12.32 4.34 -13.37
C ALA A 107 12.68 2.89 -13.74
N ILE A 108 11.71 2.04 -14.07
CA ILE A 108 11.95 0.67 -14.54
C ILE A 108 12.79 0.68 -15.82
N TYR A 109 12.48 1.54 -16.79
CA TYR A 109 13.27 1.67 -18.03
C TYR A 109 14.66 2.25 -17.78
N ARG A 110 14.81 3.16 -16.82
CA ARG A 110 16.08 3.85 -16.51
C ARG A 110 17.05 2.99 -15.70
N PHE A 111 16.54 2.19 -14.76
CA PHE A 111 17.34 1.43 -13.80
C PHE A 111 17.29 -0.06 -14.11
N GLN A 112 18.37 -0.58 -14.75
CA GLN A 112 18.45 -1.98 -15.23
C GLN A 112 19.21 -2.89 -14.25
N LYS A 113 19.71 -2.38 -13.10
CA LYS A 113 20.33 -3.25 -12.08
C LYS A 113 19.28 -4.23 -11.54
N ARG A 114 19.53 -5.53 -11.66
CA ARG A 114 18.56 -6.61 -11.39
C ARG A 114 17.76 -6.41 -10.10
N MET A 115 18.45 -6.16 -8.98
CA MET A 115 17.77 -5.98 -7.69
C MET A 115 16.81 -4.79 -7.71
N LEU A 116 17.29 -3.62 -8.17
CA LEU A 116 16.48 -2.40 -8.24
C LEU A 116 15.35 -2.53 -9.24
N HIS A 117 15.61 -3.12 -10.41
CA HIS A 117 14.62 -3.36 -11.44
C HIS A 117 13.47 -4.25 -10.94
N THR A 118 13.79 -5.38 -10.27
CA THR A 118 12.77 -6.27 -9.69
C THR A 118 12.01 -5.57 -8.57
N SER A 119 12.67 -4.79 -7.72
CA SER A 119 12.01 -4.01 -6.66
C SER A 119 11.05 -2.95 -7.22
N LEU A 120 11.42 -2.26 -8.30
CA LEU A 120 10.55 -1.30 -8.97
C LEU A 120 9.32 -1.99 -9.59
N TRP A 121 9.48 -3.16 -10.19
CA TRP A 121 8.36 -3.96 -10.67
C TRP A 121 7.45 -4.41 -9.54
N CYS A 122 8.01 -4.84 -8.41
CA CYS A 122 7.22 -5.18 -7.21
C CYS A 122 6.45 -3.96 -6.70
N LEU A 123 7.10 -2.80 -6.63
CA LEU A 123 6.44 -1.56 -6.19
C LEU A 123 5.33 -1.14 -7.15
N LEU A 124 5.56 -1.22 -8.46
CA LEU A 124 4.54 -0.93 -9.47
C LEU A 124 3.33 -1.87 -9.31
N MET A 125 3.56 -3.17 -9.20
CA MET A 125 2.49 -4.15 -9.06
C MET A 125 1.76 -4.06 -7.72
N LEU A 126 2.47 -3.75 -6.63
CA LEU A 126 1.85 -3.43 -5.34
C LEU A 126 0.93 -2.21 -5.47
N THR A 127 1.39 -1.15 -6.17
CA THR A 127 0.59 0.06 -6.44
C THR A 127 -0.65 -0.28 -7.26
N VAL A 128 -0.51 -1.07 -8.34
CA VAL A 128 -1.65 -1.52 -9.16
C VAL A 128 -2.68 -2.26 -8.31
N GLY A 129 -2.22 -3.21 -7.47
CA GLY A 129 -3.12 -3.92 -6.55
C GLY A 129 -3.81 -2.98 -5.55
N TYR A 130 -3.05 -2.05 -4.96
CA TYR A 130 -3.57 -1.08 -3.99
C TYR A 130 -4.58 -0.11 -4.60
N THR A 131 -4.49 0.23 -5.91
CA THR A 131 -5.48 1.11 -6.57
C THR A 131 -6.89 0.54 -6.59
N THR A 132 -7.08 -0.73 -6.23
CA THR A 132 -8.45 -1.30 -6.04
C THR A 132 -9.24 -0.59 -4.95
N TYR A 133 -8.61 0.15 -4.03
CA TYR A 133 -9.31 1.07 -3.13
C TYR A 133 -10.12 2.16 -3.87
N ALA A 134 -9.77 2.49 -5.10
CA ALA A 134 -10.57 3.39 -5.94
C ALA A 134 -12.01 2.87 -6.16
N VAL A 135 -12.22 1.55 -6.08
CA VAL A 135 -13.57 0.96 -6.16
C VAL A 135 -14.45 1.42 -4.99
N ILE A 136 -13.86 1.64 -3.81
CA ILE A 136 -14.60 2.16 -2.65
C ILE A 136 -15.09 3.58 -2.94
N LEU A 137 -14.20 4.45 -3.46
CA LEU A 137 -14.56 5.82 -3.86
C LEU A 137 -15.65 5.83 -4.95
N ILE A 138 -15.50 4.98 -5.97
CA ILE A 138 -16.48 4.88 -7.05
C ILE A 138 -17.84 4.44 -6.52
N ARG A 139 -17.87 3.43 -5.64
CA ARG A 139 -19.13 2.94 -5.04
C ARG A 139 -19.79 3.97 -4.13
N ALA A 140 -18.99 4.67 -3.32
CA ALA A 140 -19.51 5.72 -2.43
C ALA A 140 -20.18 6.85 -3.23
N ASN A 141 -19.57 7.25 -4.36
CA ASN A 141 -20.15 8.26 -5.27
C ASN A 141 -21.38 7.75 -6.05
N ALA A 142 -21.58 6.45 -6.16
CA ALA A 142 -22.75 5.87 -6.83
C ALA A 142 -24.03 5.84 -5.95
N ASN A 143 -24.01 6.43 -4.75
CA ASN A 143 -25.14 6.51 -3.81
C ASN A 143 -25.81 5.16 -3.57
N THR A 144 -25.03 4.13 -3.27
CA THR A 144 -25.51 2.79 -2.96
C THR A 144 -26.34 2.80 -1.66
N PRO A 145 -27.34 1.91 -1.50
CA PRO A 145 -28.21 1.86 -0.30
C PRO A 145 -27.44 1.67 1.02
N LEU A 146 -26.28 1.01 0.98
CA LEU A 146 -25.34 0.86 2.09
C LEU A 146 -24.05 1.60 1.73
N ASN A 147 -23.89 2.80 2.28
CA ASN A 147 -22.71 3.64 2.11
C ASN A 147 -22.19 4.06 3.51
N GLU A 148 -21.58 3.08 4.21
CA GLU A 148 -21.06 3.30 5.56
C GLU A 148 -19.88 4.28 5.52
N ASN A 149 -19.96 5.34 6.34
CA ASN A 149 -18.99 6.45 6.44
C ASN A 149 -18.76 7.25 5.14
N ALA A 150 -19.54 6.99 4.08
CA ALA A 150 -19.52 7.72 2.80
C ALA A 150 -18.10 8.17 2.35
N PRO A 151 -17.15 7.25 2.09
CA PRO A 151 -15.81 7.59 1.65
C PRO A 151 -15.81 8.00 0.16
N ASP A 152 -16.42 9.15 -0.13
CA ASP A 152 -16.67 9.67 -1.48
C ASP A 152 -15.49 10.47 -2.07
N ASN A 153 -14.52 10.85 -1.24
CA ASN A 153 -13.32 11.58 -1.64
C ASN A 153 -12.08 11.04 -0.92
N ILE A 154 -10.88 11.52 -1.31
CA ILE A 154 -9.61 11.02 -0.76
C ILE A 154 -9.47 11.30 0.74
N PHE A 155 -10.05 12.37 1.26
CA PHE A 155 -9.97 12.75 2.68
C PHE A 155 -10.86 11.86 3.54
N THR A 156 -12.11 11.64 3.10
CA THR A 156 -13.04 10.72 3.75
C THR A 156 -12.57 9.28 3.65
N LEU A 157 -11.94 8.89 2.51
CA LEU A 157 -11.28 7.60 2.38
C LEU A 157 -10.13 7.45 3.37
N LYS A 158 -9.30 8.48 3.57
CA LYS A 158 -8.21 8.45 4.56
C LYS A 158 -8.74 8.25 5.96
N SER A 159 -9.76 9.01 6.37
CA SER A 159 -10.43 8.86 7.66
C SER A 159 -11.04 7.45 7.84
N TYR A 160 -11.65 6.92 6.79
CA TYR A 160 -12.17 5.55 6.75
C TYR A 160 -11.06 4.50 6.94
N LEU A 161 -9.92 4.65 6.25
CA LEU A 161 -8.78 3.74 6.36
C LEU A 161 -8.10 3.81 7.74
N ASN A 162 -8.02 5.00 8.33
CA ASN A 162 -7.49 5.22 9.66
C ASN A 162 -8.45 4.76 10.77
N ARG A 163 -9.69 4.36 10.41
CA ARG A 163 -10.72 3.94 11.36
C ARG A 163 -11.04 5.02 12.39
N GLU A 164 -10.95 6.30 12.01
CA GLU A 164 -11.15 7.45 12.90
C GLU A 164 -12.57 7.51 13.50
N GLN A 165 -13.52 6.85 12.85
CA GLN A 165 -14.89 6.69 13.34
C GLN A 165 -15.02 5.76 14.57
N TYR A 166 -13.99 4.96 14.85
CA TYR A 166 -13.96 4.08 16.01
C TYR A 166 -13.04 4.68 17.07
N GLU A 167 -13.54 4.74 18.32
CA GLU A 167 -12.70 5.19 19.43
C GLU A 167 -11.45 4.30 19.56
N SER A 168 -10.30 4.93 19.80
CA SER A 168 -9.06 4.20 20.08
C SER A 168 -9.15 3.56 21.45
N ALA A 169 -9.38 2.25 21.51
CA ALA A 169 -9.23 1.52 22.76
C ALA A 169 -7.74 1.50 23.16
N PRO A 170 -7.35 2.01 24.35
CA PRO A 170 -5.97 1.95 24.80
C PRO A 170 -5.55 0.49 24.99
N LEU A 171 -4.40 0.10 24.42
CA LEU A 171 -3.90 -1.28 24.45
C LEU A 171 -3.47 -1.74 25.86
N LEU A 172 -3.07 -0.84 26.77
CA LEU A 172 -2.48 -1.20 28.05
C LEU A 172 -3.25 -0.63 29.26
N TYR A 173 -3.90 0.53 29.14
CA TYR A 173 -4.67 1.17 30.20
C TYR A 173 -5.98 1.70 29.63
N GLY A 174 -7.09 1.08 29.98
CA GLY A 174 -8.45 1.54 29.65
C GLY A 174 -9.10 2.27 30.82
N LYS A 175 -10.07 3.16 30.55
CA LYS A 175 -10.97 3.67 31.57
C LYS A 175 -11.79 2.48 32.12
N THR A 176 -11.56 2.11 33.38
CA THR A 176 -12.45 1.18 34.08
C THR A 176 -13.70 1.96 34.42
N TYR A 177 -14.86 1.50 33.99
CA TYR A 177 -16.13 2.00 34.47
C TYR A 177 -16.23 1.60 35.96
N ALA A 178 -16.33 2.61 36.81
CA ALA A 178 -16.71 2.44 38.21
C ALA A 178 -18.24 2.50 38.32
#